data_5216b67011246252c2638c438483fdb2
#
_entry.id   5216b67011246252c2638c438483fdb2
#
_cell.length_a   1.000
_cell.length_b   1.000
_cell.length_c   1.000
_cell.angle_alpha   90.00
_cell.angle_beta   90.00
_cell.angle_gamma   90.00
#
_symmetry.space_group_name_H-M   'P 1'
#
loop_
_entity.id
_entity.type
_entity.pdbx_description
1 polymer ?
#
loop_
_entity_poly.entity_id
_entity_poly.type
_entity_poly.pdbx_seq_one_letter_code
_entity_poly.pdbx_strand_id
1 'polypeptide(L)'
;YGVKEYEVEEIERMHQGGTGIWRIPPAFDGNVRAPLPRFTALDPKERETLRRFFTEWASYLLPALKPGAHVFVACNSFMSQLVFSSLIEGGLEFRTAVIRLVQTLRGGDRPKLGEKDFPDVCSLPRGGYEPWGLFRKPMPKGLTVRECLREYGTGGLRRRADGNPFSDVIPSERTPRRERDIADHPSLKPQSLMRQLVYASLPLGEGVVVDPFMGSGSTVAAAEAVGYRCIGVERYESYFNIAQKAVPKLRALGTNGRSSVPVADARQEPLAL
;
A
#
# COMPACT_ATOMS: atom_id res chain seq x y z
N TYR A 1 -8.75 2.62 3.44
CA TYR A 1 -8.39 3.71 4.35
C TYR A 1 -9.46 4.77 4.28
N GLY A 2 -10.42 4.77 5.25
CA GLY A 2 -11.21 5.94 5.50
C GLY A 2 -10.36 6.94 6.28
N VAL A 3 -9.84 7.97 5.65
CA VAL A 3 -9.38 9.16 6.39
C VAL A 3 -10.67 9.83 6.85
N LYS A 4 -11.04 9.64 8.11
CA LYS A 4 -12.12 10.41 8.70
C LYS A 4 -11.52 11.78 9.00
N GLU A 5 -11.98 12.81 8.31
CA GLU A 5 -11.66 14.19 8.67
C GLU A 5 -12.16 14.47 10.08
N TYR A 6 -11.38 15.18 10.86
CA TYR A 6 -11.81 15.60 12.19
C TYR A 6 -12.96 16.58 12.04
N GLU A 7 -14.02 16.38 12.80
CA GLU A 7 -15.09 17.36 12.91
C GLU A 7 -14.60 18.59 13.68
N VAL A 8 -15.19 19.75 13.41
CA VAL A 8 -14.78 21.03 14.02
C VAL A 8 -14.68 20.92 15.55
N GLU A 9 -15.64 20.25 16.18
CA GLU A 9 -15.67 20.02 17.63
C GLU A 9 -14.52 19.12 18.13
N GLU A 10 -14.03 18.20 17.30
CA GLU A 10 -12.89 17.36 17.63
C GLU A 10 -11.59 18.15 17.55
N ILE A 11 -11.48 19.03 16.56
CA ILE A 11 -10.34 19.97 16.38
C ILE A 11 -10.28 20.94 17.58
N GLU A 12 -11.42 21.48 17.99
CA GLU A 12 -11.50 22.36 19.17
C GLU A 12 -11.10 21.64 20.46
N ARG A 13 -11.56 20.41 20.69
CA ARG A 13 -11.11 19.56 21.81
C ARG A 13 -9.61 19.26 21.78
N MET A 14 -9.02 19.13 20.60
CA MET A 14 -7.56 18.98 20.44
C MET A 14 -6.82 20.24 20.90
N HIS A 15 -7.32 21.42 20.57
CA HIS A 15 -6.74 22.70 20.97
C HIS A 15 -6.84 22.94 22.48
N GLN A 16 -7.90 22.46 23.13
CA GLN A 16 -8.14 22.59 24.56
C GLN A 16 -7.39 21.56 25.44
N GLY A 17 -6.57 20.69 24.84
CA GLY A 17 -5.80 19.69 25.60
C GLY A 17 -6.61 18.49 26.09
N GLY A 18 -7.83 18.29 25.58
CA GLY A 18 -8.73 17.19 25.94
C GLY A 18 -8.13 15.81 25.68
N THR A 19 -8.23 14.95 26.71
CA THR A 19 -7.81 13.56 26.66
C THR A 19 -8.80 12.75 25.85
N GLY A 20 -8.33 12.08 24.80
CA GLY A 20 -9.18 11.15 24.04
C GLY A 20 -8.78 11.00 22.59
N ILE A 21 -7.99 11.90 22.05
CA ILE A 21 -7.46 11.84 20.70
C ILE A 21 -6.00 11.42 20.81
N TRP A 22 -5.65 10.36 20.09
CA TRP A 22 -4.25 9.97 19.96
C TRP A 22 -3.49 11.10 19.28
N ARG A 23 -2.78 11.91 20.07
CA ARG A 23 -1.78 12.80 19.51
C ARG A 23 -0.63 11.93 19.04
N ILE A 24 -0.52 11.76 17.72
CA ILE A 24 0.82 11.65 17.16
C ILE A 24 1.35 13.08 17.29
N PRO A 25 2.39 13.34 18.10
CA PRO A 25 2.93 14.67 18.21
C PRO A 25 3.22 15.19 16.80
N PRO A 26 3.09 16.52 16.56
CA PRO A 26 3.55 17.11 15.31
C PRO A 26 4.92 16.50 15.03
N ALA A 27 5.15 16.10 13.81
CA ALA A 27 6.34 15.35 13.47
C ALA A 27 7.54 16.00 14.14
N PHE A 28 8.47 15.19 14.67
CA PHE A 28 9.70 15.65 15.30
C PHE A 28 10.55 16.58 14.39
N ASP A 29 10.13 16.74 13.16
CA ASP A 29 10.73 17.58 12.11
C ASP A 29 10.04 18.96 11.93
N GLY A 30 9.05 19.30 12.78
CA GLY A 30 8.35 20.58 12.74
C GLY A 30 7.35 20.77 11.58
N ASN A 31 7.13 19.76 10.74
CA ASN A 31 6.19 19.86 9.64
C ASN A 31 4.75 19.62 10.12
N VAL A 32 3.85 20.54 9.78
CA VAL A 32 2.40 20.35 9.95
C VAL A 32 1.98 19.24 8.98
N ARG A 33 1.69 18.07 9.49
CA ARG A 33 1.13 16.98 8.67
C ARG A 33 -0.36 17.24 8.46
N ALA A 34 -0.82 16.92 7.26
CA ALA A 34 -2.23 16.78 6.95
C ALA A 34 -2.94 15.89 7.99
N PRO A 35 -4.27 15.98 8.16
CA PRO A 35 -4.97 15.38 9.28
C PRO A 35 -4.53 13.94 9.52
N LEU A 36 -4.13 13.67 10.75
CA LEU A 36 -3.58 12.40 11.18
C LEU A 36 -4.65 11.31 11.00
N PRO A 37 -4.31 10.18 10.35
CA PRO A 37 -5.27 9.10 10.24
C PRO A 37 -5.71 8.66 11.64
N ARG A 38 -7.01 8.70 11.88
CA ARG A 38 -7.61 8.31 13.13
C ARG A 38 -7.58 6.80 13.26
N PHE A 39 -6.70 6.26 14.08
CA PHE A 39 -6.73 4.86 14.49
C PHE A 39 -7.74 4.67 15.63
N THR A 40 -9.00 4.84 15.33
CA THR A 40 -10.07 4.45 16.26
C THR A 40 -10.49 3.02 15.98
N ALA A 41 -10.86 2.30 17.05
CA ALA A 41 -11.60 1.07 16.89
C ALA A 41 -12.90 1.43 16.16
N LEU A 42 -13.10 0.90 14.96
CA LEU A 42 -14.32 1.11 14.21
C LEU A 42 -15.48 0.51 14.98
N ASP A 43 -16.58 1.24 15.05
CA ASP A 43 -17.82 0.71 15.56
C ASP A 43 -18.41 -0.36 14.60
N PRO A 44 -19.42 -1.15 15.02
CA PRO A 44 -19.99 -2.20 14.17
C PRO A 44 -20.52 -1.69 12.83
N LYS A 45 -21.10 -0.48 12.79
CA LYS A 45 -21.64 0.14 11.56
C LYS A 45 -20.53 0.58 10.61
N GLU A 46 -19.47 1.18 11.14
CA GLU A 46 -18.29 1.56 10.38
C GLU A 46 -17.58 0.33 9.79
N ARG A 47 -17.49 -0.75 10.56
CA ARG A 47 -16.93 -2.04 10.09
C ARG A 47 -17.75 -2.62 8.96
N GLU A 48 -19.08 -2.61 9.06
CA GLU A 48 -19.95 -3.10 8.01
C GLU A 48 -19.87 -2.24 6.74
N THR A 49 -19.76 -0.93 6.89
CA THR A 49 -19.57 -0.01 5.77
C THR A 49 -18.25 -0.30 5.05
N LEU A 50 -17.17 -0.53 5.81
CA LEU A 50 -15.87 -0.86 5.23
C LEU A 50 -15.89 -2.24 4.55
N ARG A 51 -16.53 -3.23 5.17
CA ARG A 51 -16.70 -4.56 4.58
C ARG A 51 -17.42 -4.47 3.24
N ARG A 52 -18.56 -3.81 3.20
CA ARG A 52 -19.34 -3.62 1.97
C ARG A 52 -18.54 -2.92 0.88
N PHE A 53 -17.84 -1.84 1.23
CA PHE A 53 -17.00 -1.12 0.27
C PHE A 53 -15.97 -2.04 -0.39
N PHE A 54 -15.22 -2.83 0.36
CA PHE A 54 -14.18 -3.69 -0.22
C PHE A 54 -14.76 -4.90 -0.95
N THR A 55 -15.89 -5.44 -0.51
CA THR A 55 -16.61 -6.51 -1.21
C THR A 55 -17.09 -6.03 -2.58
N GLU A 56 -17.76 -4.89 -2.63
CA GLU A 56 -18.25 -4.29 -3.88
C GLU A 56 -17.09 -3.88 -4.79
N TRP A 57 -16.07 -3.22 -4.23
CA TRP A 57 -14.88 -2.84 -4.99
C TRP A 57 -14.20 -4.03 -5.65
N ALA A 58 -14.02 -5.14 -4.94
CA ALA A 58 -13.42 -6.35 -5.50
C ALA A 58 -14.29 -6.91 -6.65
N SER A 59 -15.60 -6.93 -6.50
CA SER A 59 -16.52 -7.39 -7.55
C SER A 59 -16.46 -6.53 -8.82
N TYR A 60 -16.32 -5.21 -8.67
CA TYR A 60 -16.13 -4.30 -9.81
C TYR A 60 -14.74 -4.39 -10.45
N LEU A 61 -13.72 -4.75 -9.67
CA LEU A 61 -12.37 -4.92 -10.18
C LEU A 61 -12.23 -6.19 -11.04
N LEU A 62 -12.92 -7.27 -10.67
CA LEU A 62 -12.79 -8.57 -11.34
C LEU A 62 -12.93 -8.53 -12.87
N PRO A 63 -13.92 -7.85 -13.48
CA PRO A 63 -14.02 -7.78 -14.93
C PRO A 63 -12.81 -7.13 -15.62
N ALA A 64 -12.17 -6.17 -14.96
CA ALA A 64 -11.00 -5.46 -15.50
C ALA A 64 -9.70 -6.27 -15.43
N LEU A 65 -9.66 -7.32 -14.61
CA LEU A 65 -8.49 -8.17 -14.46
C LEU A 65 -8.49 -9.32 -15.46
N LYS A 66 -7.31 -9.67 -15.99
CA LYS A 66 -7.12 -10.94 -16.68
C LYS A 66 -7.25 -12.11 -15.69
N PRO A 67 -7.75 -13.29 -16.12
CA PRO A 67 -7.70 -14.50 -15.30
C PRO A 67 -6.30 -14.72 -14.73
N GLY A 68 -6.17 -15.04 -13.46
CA GLY A 68 -4.85 -15.23 -12.81
C GLY A 68 -4.05 -13.97 -12.50
N ALA A 69 -4.57 -12.77 -12.80
CA ALA A 69 -3.89 -11.51 -12.45
C ALA A 69 -3.81 -11.32 -10.95
N HIS A 70 -2.68 -10.82 -10.46
CA HIS A 70 -2.43 -10.58 -9.05
C HIS A 70 -2.85 -9.18 -8.61
N VAL A 71 -3.29 -9.08 -7.37
CA VAL A 71 -3.68 -7.83 -6.70
C VAL A 71 -2.96 -7.75 -5.36
N PHE A 72 -2.23 -6.66 -5.13
CA PHE A 72 -1.59 -6.37 -3.85
C PHE A 72 -2.36 -5.28 -3.12
N VAL A 73 -2.75 -5.52 -1.88
CA VAL A 73 -3.52 -4.56 -1.08
C VAL A 73 -2.82 -4.29 0.24
N ALA A 74 -2.28 -3.09 0.40
CA ALA A 74 -1.69 -2.63 1.65
C ALA A 74 -2.79 -2.42 2.71
N CYS A 75 -2.55 -2.88 3.92
CA CYS A 75 -3.44 -2.64 5.04
C CYS A 75 -2.66 -2.48 6.34
N ASN A 76 -3.26 -1.82 7.34
CA ASN A 76 -2.71 -1.93 8.68
C ASN A 76 -3.09 -3.27 9.31
N SER A 77 -2.30 -3.72 10.29
CA SER A 77 -2.48 -5.04 10.92
C SER A 77 -3.82 -5.19 11.65
N PHE A 78 -4.41 -4.11 12.16
CA PHE A 78 -5.69 -4.15 12.89
C PHE A 78 -6.90 -4.35 11.96
N MET A 79 -6.80 -3.86 10.73
CA MET A 79 -7.89 -3.90 9.77
C MET A 79 -7.72 -4.99 8.71
N SER A 80 -6.55 -5.63 8.66
CA SER A 80 -6.23 -6.60 7.60
C SER A 80 -7.21 -7.77 7.55
N GLN A 81 -7.66 -8.28 8.69
CA GLN A 81 -8.65 -9.35 8.73
C GLN A 81 -9.95 -8.95 8.03
N LEU A 82 -10.47 -7.75 8.35
CA LEU A 82 -11.72 -7.26 7.78
C LEU A 82 -11.57 -6.99 6.27
N VAL A 83 -10.52 -6.28 5.89
CA VAL A 83 -10.28 -5.93 4.48
C VAL A 83 -10.04 -7.17 3.64
N PHE A 84 -9.20 -8.10 4.10
CA PHE A 84 -8.86 -9.28 3.32
C PHE A 84 -10.04 -10.25 3.17
N SER A 85 -10.86 -10.45 4.23
CA SER A 85 -12.08 -11.26 4.12
C SER A 85 -13.09 -10.62 3.17
N SER A 86 -13.25 -9.31 3.18
CA SER A 86 -14.14 -8.60 2.26
C SER A 86 -13.72 -8.76 0.79
N LEU A 87 -12.43 -8.73 0.52
CA LEU A 87 -11.90 -8.96 -0.84
C LEU A 87 -12.14 -10.40 -1.34
N ILE A 88 -12.06 -11.37 -0.42
CA ILE A 88 -12.40 -12.77 -0.71
C ILE A 88 -13.90 -12.91 -1.00
N GLU A 89 -14.76 -12.31 -0.18
CA GLU A 89 -16.21 -12.28 -0.39
C GLU A 89 -16.56 -11.62 -1.74
N GLY A 90 -15.80 -10.61 -2.18
CA GLY A 90 -15.95 -9.95 -3.47
C GLY A 90 -15.42 -10.77 -4.66
N GLY A 91 -14.91 -12.00 -4.44
CA GLY A 91 -14.54 -12.96 -5.47
C GLY A 91 -13.05 -13.05 -5.80
N LEU A 92 -12.18 -12.36 -5.08
CA LEU A 92 -10.73 -12.52 -5.21
C LEU A 92 -10.24 -13.75 -4.44
N GLU A 93 -9.29 -14.48 -4.99
CA GLU A 93 -8.62 -15.61 -4.36
C GLU A 93 -7.45 -15.11 -3.51
N PHE A 94 -7.50 -15.27 -2.19
CA PHE A 94 -6.38 -14.95 -1.31
C PHE A 94 -5.25 -15.96 -1.47
N ARG A 95 -4.03 -15.48 -1.68
CA ARG A 95 -2.86 -16.33 -1.87
C ARG A 95 -1.99 -16.39 -0.61
N THR A 96 -1.64 -15.24 -0.08
CA THR A 96 -0.84 -15.10 1.15
C THR A 96 -0.84 -13.63 1.60
N ALA A 97 -0.25 -13.37 2.76
CA ALA A 97 0.13 -12.02 3.14
C ALA A 97 1.62 -11.81 2.84
N VAL A 98 1.94 -10.73 2.14
CA VAL A 98 3.32 -10.23 2.01
C VAL A 98 3.58 -9.27 3.16
N ILE A 99 4.59 -9.57 3.95
CA ILE A 99 4.94 -8.84 5.16
C ILE A 99 6.06 -7.84 4.86
N ARG A 100 5.70 -6.57 4.88
CA ARG A 100 6.69 -5.50 4.88
C ARG A 100 7.22 -5.29 6.29
N LEU A 101 8.47 -5.63 6.57
CA LEU A 101 9.10 -5.38 7.87
C LEU A 101 9.46 -3.91 7.98
N VAL A 102 8.68 -3.17 8.74
CA VAL A 102 8.88 -1.75 9.00
C VAL A 102 8.17 -1.34 10.28
N GLN A 103 8.81 -0.55 11.10
CA GLN A 103 8.15 -0.01 12.29
C GLN A 103 7.12 1.06 11.87
N THR A 104 5.82 0.70 11.92
CA THR A 104 4.72 1.53 11.43
C THR A 104 4.02 2.33 12.51
N LEU A 105 3.95 1.81 13.73
CA LEU A 105 3.28 2.44 14.86
C LEU A 105 4.26 2.73 15.98
N ARG A 106 4.20 3.96 16.49
CA ARG A 106 4.88 4.38 17.72
C ARG A 106 3.81 4.76 18.73
N GLY A 107 3.30 3.81 19.43
CA GLY A 107 2.27 4.06 20.42
C GLY A 107 1.28 2.91 20.48
N GLY A 108 0.45 2.90 21.49
CA GLY A 108 -0.45 1.78 21.77
C GLY A 108 0.20 0.63 22.52
N ASP A 109 1.51 0.66 22.67
CA ASP A 109 2.27 -0.29 23.47
C ASP A 109 2.23 0.01 24.99
N ARG A 110 1.75 1.19 25.39
CA ARG A 110 1.66 1.60 26.78
C ARG A 110 0.20 1.65 27.23
N PRO A 111 -0.12 1.11 28.43
CA PRO A 111 -1.46 1.23 28.97
C PRO A 111 -1.77 2.70 29.27
N LYS A 112 -2.87 3.20 28.67
CA LYS A 112 -3.29 4.60 28.88
C LYS A 112 -3.54 4.86 30.36
N LEU A 113 -2.88 5.87 30.94
CA LEU A 113 -2.92 6.26 32.33
C LEU A 113 -2.38 5.21 33.34
N GLY A 114 -2.06 4.00 32.91
CA GLY A 114 -1.54 2.93 33.76
C GLY A 114 -0.03 2.75 33.71
N GLU A 115 0.68 3.58 32.94
CA GLU A 115 2.13 3.44 32.72
C GLU A 115 2.96 3.60 34.02
N LYS A 116 2.46 4.39 34.98
CA LYS A 116 3.12 4.57 36.29
C LYS A 116 2.85 3.40 37.22
N ASP A 117 1.64 2.83 37.14
CA ASP A 117 1.19 1.77 38.04
C ASP A 117 1.63 0.39 37.55
N PHE A 118 1.81 0.25 36.22
CA PHE A 118 2.15 -0.99 35.55
C PHE A 118 3.27 -0.79 34.51
N PRO A 119 4.49 -0.47 34.93
CA PRO A 119 5.58 -0.10 34.03
C PRO A 119 6.03 -1.23 33.08
N ASP A 120 5.78 -2.48 33.47
CA ASP A 120 6.16 -3.68 32.71
C ASP A 120 5.04 -4.23 31.83
N VAL A 121 3.90 -3.51 31.69
CA VAL A 121 2.75 -3.97 30.93
C VAL A 121 2.63 -3.22 29.60
N CYS A 122 2.45 -3.99 28.52
CA CYS A 122 2.08 -3.45 27.21
C CYS A 122 0.60 -3.69 26.96
N SER A 123 -0.13 -2.67 26.49
CA SER A 123 -1.54 -2.83 26.09
C SER A 123 -1.69 -3.50 24.73
N LEU A 124 -0.71 -3.37 23.84
CA LEU A 124 -0.67 -3.97 22.50
C LEU A 124 0.79 -4.26 22.11
N PRO A 125 1.03 -5.25 21.24
CA PRO A 125 2.35 -5.43 20.62
C PRO A 125 2.74 -4.20 19.82
N ARG A 126 4.01 -3.84 19.83
CA ARG A 126 4.54 -2.78 19.00
C ARG A 126 4.53 -3.19 17.54
N GLY A 127 3.93 -2.36 16.67
CA GLY A 127 3.83 -2.64 15.24
C GLY A 127 5.21 -2.67 14.57
N GLY A 128 5.63 -3.85 14.14
CA GLY A 128 6.90 -4.09 13.44
C GLY A 128 6.73 -4.40 11.96
N TYR A 129 5.50 -4.42 11.44
CA TYR A 129 5.22 -4.76 10.06
C TYR A 129 3.97 -4.08 9.52
N GLU A 130 3.88 -4.04 8.19
CA GLU A 130 2.69 -3.69 7.44
C GLU A 130 2.31 -4.89 6.55
N PRO A 131 1.10 -5.48 6.72
CA PRO A 131 0.67 -6.58 5.89
C PRO A 131 0.15 -6.07 4.53
N TRP A 132 0.54 -6.77 3.47
CA TRP A 132 0.01 -6.60 2.12
C TRP A 132 -0.68 -7.90 1.72
N GLY A 133 -2.00 -7.88 1.57
CA GLY A 133 -2.72 -9.02 1.02
C GLY A 133 -2.33 -9.23 -0.44
N LEU A 134 -1.86 -10.42 -0.77
CA LEU A 134 -1.68 -10.89 -2.13
C LEU A 134 -2.89 -11.71 -2.53
N PHE A 135 -3.61 -11.20 -3.50
CA PHE A 135 -4.79 -11.85 -4.08
C PHE A 135 -4.55 -12.17 -5.55
N ARG A 136 -5.44 -12.96 -6.10
CA ARG A 136 -5.45 -13.31 -7.52
C ARG A 136 -6.89 -13.35 -8.03
N LYS A 137 -7.14 -12.86 -9.24
CA LYS A 137 -8.37 -13.22 -9.92
C LYS A 137 -8.38 -14.72 -10.16
N PRO A 138 -9.45 -15.45 -9.80
CA PRO A 138 -9.52 -16.88 -10.04
C PRO A 138 -9.17 -17.22 -11.49
N MET A 139 -8.41 -18.30 -11.67
CA MET A 139 -8.16 -18.86 -12.98
C MET A 139 -9.37 -19.67 -13.46
N PRO A 140 -9.59 -19.82 -14.77
CA PRO A 140 -10.59 -20.75 -15.29
C PRO A 140 -10.43 -22.15 -14.69
N LYS A 141 -11.55 -22.80 -14.40
CA LYS A 141 -11.55 -24.14 -13.79
C LYS A 141 -10.75 -25.12 -14.66
N GLY A 142 -9.83 -25.84 -14.03
CA GLY A 142 -8.98 -26.84 -14.68
C GLY A 142 -7.71 -26.28 -15.33
N LEU A 143 -7.55 -24.96 -15.44
CA LEU A 143 -6.33 -24.35 -15.98
C LEU A 143 -5.18 -24.43 -14.98
N THR A 144 -4.04 -24.89 -15.45
CA THR A 144 -2.77 -24.83 -14.68
C THR A 144 -2.14 -23.45 -14.77
N VAL A 145 -1.24 -23.10 -13.86
CA VAL A 145 -0.46 -21.85 -13.92
C VAL A 145 0.30 -21.73 -15.25
N ARG A 146 0.85 -22.85 -15.77
CA ARG A 146 1.55 -22.90 -17.05
C ARG A 146 0.66 -22.47 -18.22
N GLU A 147 -0.55 -22.99 -18.26
CA GLU A 147 -1.52 -22.65 -19.31
C GLU A 147 -2.01 -21.23 -19.17
N CYS A 148 -2.28 -20.77 -17.96
CA CYS A 148 -2.67 -19.41 -17.67
C CYS A 148 -1.58 -18.40 -18.11
N LEU A 149 -0.29 -18.71 -17.88
CA LEU A 149 0.82 -17.92 -18.37
C LEU A 149 0.87 -17.86 -19.91
N ARG A 150 0.59 -18.96 -20.59
CA ARG A 150 0.59 -19.02 -22.07
C ARG A 150 -0.58 -18.24 -22.67
N GLU A 151 -1.77 -18.36 -22.08
CA GLU A 151 -2.99 -17.81 -22.63
C GLU A 151 -3.20 -16.33 -22.26
N TYR A 152 -2.94 -15.99 -20.97
CA TYR A 152 -3.25 -14.66 -20.43
C TYR A 152 -2.01 -13.84 -20.04
N GLY A 153 -0.85 -14.48 -19.94
CA GLY A 153 0.37 -13.85 -19.42
C GLY A 153 0.37 -13.64 -17.90
N THR A 154 -0.49 -14.37 -17.17
CA THR A 154 -0.76 -14.18 -15.73
C THR A 154 -0.74 -15.53 -15.00
N GLY A 155 -1.05 -15.55 -13.70
CA GLY A 155 -1.17 -16.78 -12.89
C GLY A 155 0.02 -17.03 -11.96
N GLY A 156 1.16 -16.42 -12.22
CA GLY A 156 2.37 -16.50 -11.40
C GLY A 156 2.92 -15.13 -11.02
N LEU A 157 3.97 -15.11 -10.22
CA LEU A 157 4.77 -13.93 -9.90
C LEU A 157 6.12 -14.01 -10.59
N ARG A 158 6.65 -12.85 -11.02
CA ARG A 158 7.99 -12.79 -11.59
C ARG A 158 9.03 -13.04 -10.52
N ARG A 159 10.05 -13.84 -10.83
CA ARG A 159 11.21 -14.03 -9.96
C ARG A 159 11.99 -12.73 -9.84
N ARG A 160 12.71 -12.58 -8.75
CA ARG A 160 13.64 -11.48 -8.54
C ARG A 160 14.75 -11.50 -9.60
N ALA A 161 15.46 -10.38 -9.77
CA ALA A 161 16.56 -10.27 -10.73
C ALA A 161 17.72 -11.26 -10.47
N ASP A 162 17.87 -11.67 -9.20
CA ASP A 162 18.86 -12.69 -8.79
C ASP A 162 18.41 -14.14 -9.07
N GLY A 163 17.25 -14.34 -9.72
CA GLY A 163 16.68 -15.65 -10.04
C GLY A 163 15.92 -16.30 -8.88
N ASN A 164 16.00 -15.74 -7.67
CA ASN A 164 15.25 -16.26 -6.51
C ASN A 164 13.76 -16.00 -6.63
N PRO A 165 12.91 -16.81 -5.99
CA PRO A 165 11.49 -16.52 -5.87
C PRO A 165 11.23 -15.17 -5.21
N PHE A 166 10.09 -14.55 -5.54
CA PHE A 166 9.60 -13.39 -4.81
C PHE A 166 9.34 -13.81 -3.34
N SER A 167 9.82 -12.99 -2.40
CA SER A 167 9.67 -13.28 -0.96
C SER A 167 8.37 -12.70 -0.42
N ASP A 168 7.72 -13.44 0.46
CA ASP A 168 6.57 -12.98 1.25
C ASP A 168 6.97 -12.12 2.45
N VAL A 169 8.27 -12.02 2.76
CA VAL A 169 8.81 -11.11 3.77
C VAL A 169 9.81 -10.16 3.11
N ILE A 170 9.52 -8.86 3.17
CA ILE A 170 10.33 -7.82 2.54
C ILE A 170 10.85 -6.87 3.62
N PRO A 171 12.16 -6.89 3.91
CA PRO A 171 12.79 -5.86 4.72
C PRO A 171 12.61 -4.49 4.07
N SER A 172 12.16 -3.52 4.84
CA SER A 172 11.87 -2.19 4.33
C SER A 172 12.24 -1.13 5.38
N GLU A 173 12.26 0.10 4.95
CA GLU A 173 12.46 1.27 5.79
C GLU A 173 11.27 2.22 5.68
N ARG A 174 11.23 3.23 6.53
CA ARG A 174 10.32 4.36 6.33
C ARG A 174 10.66 5.02 5.01
N THR A 175 9.66 5.62 4.38
CA THR A 175 9.89 6.38 3.16
C THR A 175 11.01 7.41 3.38
N PRO A 176 12.10 7.35 2.62
CA PRO A 176 13.25 8.23 2.77
C PRO A 176 12.86 9.71 2.65
N ARG A 177 13.59 10.59 3.36
CA ARG A 177 13.33 12.03 3.31
C ARG A 177 13.35 12.56 1.87
N ARG A 178 14.36 12.15 1.08
CA ARG A 178 14.48 12.54 -0.33
C ARG A 178 13.25 12.21 -1.18
N GLU A 179 12.51 11.14 -0.86
CA GLU A 179 11.27 10.80 -1.55
C GLU A 179 10.10 11.62 -1.01
N ARG A 180 10.06 11.88 0.30
CA ARG A 180 9.05 12.75 0.93
C ARG A 180 9.17 14.21 0.48
N ASP A 181 10.38 14.70 0.26
CA ASP A 181 10.63 16.05 -0.24
C ASP A 181 10.15 16.22 -1.71
N ILE A 182 10.03 15.11 -2.47
CA ILE A 182 9.48 15.10 -3.82
C ILE A 182 7.95 15.07 -3.81
N ALA A 183 7.37 14.27 -2.90
CA ALA A 183 5.92 14.04 -2.84
C ALA A 183 5.45 14.10 -1.38
N ASP A 184 4.85 15.22 -1.01
CA ASP A 184 4.23 15.38 0.30
C ASP A 184 2.87 14.67 0.32
N HIS A 185 2.90 13.40 0.72
CA HIS A 185 1.71 12.57 0.84
C HIS A 185 1.82 11.65 2.05
N PRO A 186 0.80 11.57 2.92
CA PRO A 186 0.86 10.84 4.20
C PRO A 186 1.09 9.34 4.04
N SER A 187 0.70 8.77 2.90
CA SER A 187 0.82 7.34 2.61
C SER A 187 1.87 7.02 1.55
N LEU A 188 2.79 7.95 1.26
CA LEU A 188 3.87 7.72 0.30
C LEU A 188 4.67 6.46 0.66
N LYS A 189 4.76 5.52 -0.27
CA LYS A 189 5.51 4.27 -0.11
C LYS A 189 6.91 4.40 -0.71
N PRO A 190 7.95 3.81 -0.06
CA PRO A 190 9.32 3.92 -0.58
C PRO A 190 9.47 3.19 -1.91
N GLN A 191 10.20 3.80 -2.84
CA GLN A 191 10.44 3.25 -4.17
C GLN A 191 11.17 1.89 -4.12
N SER A 192 12.03 1.67 -3.13
CA SER A 192 12.69 0.38 -2.91
C SER A 192 11.74 -0.78 -2.68
N LEU A 193 10.60 -0.54 -2.01
CA LEU A 193 9.53 -1.52 -1.83
C LEU A 193 8.65 -1.63 -3.09
N MET A 194 8.17 -0.47 -3.58
CA MET A 194 7.17 -0.46 -4.65
C MET A 194 7.70 -1.11 -5.93
N ARG A 195 8.98 -0.88 -6.28
CA ARG A 195 9.59 -1.53 -7.45
C ARG A 195 9.63 -3.04 -7.33
N GLN A 196 9.84 -3.60 -6.15
CA GLN A 196 9.82 -5.05 -5.94
C GLN A 196 8.41 -5.63 -6.16
N LEU A 197 7.38 -5.00 -5.57
CA LEU A 197 5.99 -5.45 -5.71
C LEU A 197 5.53 -5.35 -7.17
N VAL A 198 5.78 -4.21 -7.80
CA VAL A 198 5.40 -3.95 -9.19
C VAL A 198 6.14 -4.91 -10.14
N TYR A 199 7.44 -5.10 -9.96
CA TYR A 199 8.22 -6.03 -10.80
C TYR A 199 7.69 -7.46 -10.70
N ALA A 200 7.32 -7.90 -9.50
CA ALA A 200 6.77 -9.22 -9.27
C ALA A 200 5.37 -9.41 -9.89
N SER A 201 4.59 -8.34 -10.02
CA SER A 201 3.18 -8.40 -10.43
C SER A 201 2.96 -8.85 -11.87
N LEU A 202 3.93 -8.63 -12.77
CA LEU A 202 3.86 -9.04 -14.19
C LEU A 202 4.87 -10.18 -14.47
N PRO A 203 4.43 -11.45 -14.43
CA PRO A 203 5.35 -12.60 -14.47
C PRO A 203 6.20 -12.68 -15.73
N LEU A 204 5.68 -12.26 -16.87
CA LEU A 204 6.39 -12.26 -18.15
C LEU A 204 7.01 -10.88 -18.48
N GLY A 205 6.84 -9.88 -17.62
CA GLY A 205 7.33 -8.52 -17.85
C GLY A 205 6.48 -7.70 -18.80
N GLU A 206 5.33 -8.23 -19.21
CA GLU A 206 4.41 -7.60 -20.15
C GLU A 206 3.03 -7.44 -19.54
N GLY A 207 2.37 -6.33 -19.83
CA GLY A 207 1.04 -6.02 -19.33
C GLY A 207 0.89 -4.58 -18.88
N VAL A 208 -0.13 -4.35 -18.05
CA VAL A 208 -0.44 -3.05 -17.47
C VAL A 208 -0.65 -3.22 -15.97
N VAL A 209 0.07 -2.42 -15.19
CA VAL A 209 -0.19 -2.28 -13.75
C VAL A 209 -1.27 -1.23 -13.57
N VAL A 210 -2.24 -1.47 -12.69
CA VAL A 210 -3.30 -0.51 -12.38
C VAL A 210 -3.26 -0.20 -10.89
N ASP A 211 -3.19 1.08 -10.54
CA ASP A 211 -3.34 1.55 -9.17
C ASP A 211 -4.56 2.48 -9.07
N PRO A 212 -5.70 1.97 -8.60
CA PRO A 212 -6.93 2.75 -8.50
C PRO A 212 -6.96 3.72 -7.32
N PHE A 213 -5.90 3.75 -6.50
CA PHE A 213 -5.73 4.63 -5.34
C PHE A 213 -4.31 5.20 -5.29
N MET A 214 -3.84 5.74 -6.42
CA MET A 214 -2.42 6.03 -6.61
C MET A 214 -1.85 7.11 -5.66
N GLY A 215 -2.70 7.96 -5.06
CA GLY A 215 -2.25 9.06 -4.23
C GLY A 215 -1.25 9.95 -4.97
N SER A 216 -0.05 10.09 -4.43
CA SER A 216 1.05 10.83 -5.07
C SER A 216 1.88 10.02 -6.08
N GLY A 217 1.39 8.84 -6.52
CA GLY A 217 1.95 8.10 -7.64
C GLY A 217 3.13 7.17 -7.34
N SER A 218 3.28 6.67 -6.11
CA SER A 218 4.37 5.74 -5.77
C SER A 218 4.43 4.51 -6.66
N THR A 219 3.26 3.90 -6.96
CA THR A 219 3.14 2.72 -7.82
C THR A 219 3.45 3.05 -9.27
N VAL A 220 2.92 4.18 -9.77
CA VAL A 220 3.16 4.63 -11.14
C VAL A 220 4.64 4.88 -11.38
N ALA A 221 5.30 5.61 -10.46
CA ALA A 221 6.74 5.86 -10.53
C ALA A 221 7.56 4.57 -10.49
N ALA A 222 7.14 3.60 -9.68
CA ALA A 222 7.81 2.30 -9.61
C ALA A 222 7.62 1.49 -10.89
N ALA A 223 6.44 1.51 -11.48
CA ALA A 223 6.15 0.82 -12.73
C ALA A 223 6.98 1.39 -13.89
N GLU A 224 7.01 2.70 -14.04
CA GLU A 224 7.84 3.36 -15.03
C GLU A 224 9.34 3.08 -14.82
N ALA A 225 9.80 3.05 -13.55
CA ALA A 225 11.20 2.78 -13.23
C ALA A 225 11.64 1.36 -13.60
N VAL A 226 10.73 0.39 -13.60
CA VAL A 226 11.00 -1.00 -13.99
C VAL A 226 10.59 -1.31 -15.43
N GLY A 227 10.17 -0.29 -16.20
CA GLY A 227 9.82 -0.42 -17.61
C GLY A 227 8.42 -0.98 -17.88
N TYR A 228 7.49 -0.89 -16.93
CA TYR A 228 6.12 -1.35 -17.11
C TYR A 228 5.16 -0.20 -17.40
N ARG A 229 4.14 -0.47 -18.19
CA ARG A 229 3.02 0.45 -18.36
C ARG A 229 2.18 0.46 -17.08
N CYS A 230 1.70 1.65 -16.70
CA CYS A 230 0.87 1.81 -15.52
C CYS A 230 -0.28 2.77 -15.79
N ILE A 231 -1.44 2.48 -15.18
CA ILE A 231 -2.58 3.38 -15.09
C ILE A 231 -2.78 3.69 -13.62
N GLY A 232 -2.64 4.96 -13.24
CA GLY A 232 -2.94 5.45 -11.91
C GLY A 232 -4.25 6.24 -11.91
N VAL A 233 -5.10 5.99 -10.92
CA VAL A 233 -6.34 6.74 -10.70
C VAL A 233 -6.29 7.39 -9.32
N GLU A 234 -6.62 8.67 -9.25
CA GLU A 234 -6.71 9.40 -7.99
C GLU A 234 -7.98 10.25 -7.98
N ARG A 235 -8.72 10.17 -6.91
CA ARG A 235 -9.99 10.88 -6.74
C ARG A 235 -9.80 12.38 -6.44
N TYR A 236 -8.75 12.68 -5.66
CA TYR A 236 -8.50 14.05 -5.20
C TYR A 236 -7.55 14.75 -6.17
N GLU A 237 -8.02 15.83 -6.78
CA GLU A 237 -7.24 16.64 -7.72
C GLU A 237 -5.92 17.13 -7.13
N SER A 238 -5.91 17.49 -5.85
CA SER A 238 -4.69 17.93 -5.15
C SER A 238 -3.59 16.84 -5.15
N TYR A 239 -3.95 15.58 -4.88
CA TYR A 239 -3.00 14.47 -4.92
C TYR A 239 -2.63 14.08 -6.35
N PHE A 240 -3.57 14.14 -7.28
CA PHE A 240 -3.29 13.96 -8.70
C PHE A 240 -2.25 14.98 -9.21
N ASN A 241 -2.41 16.25 -8.85
CA ASN A 241 -1.46 17.31 -9.21
C ASN A 241 -0.08 17.12 -8.57
N ILE A 242 -0.02 16.56 -7.35
CA ILE A 242 1.24 16.14 -6.73
C ILE A 242 1.85 15.00 -7.54
N ALA A 243 1.07 13.97 -7.89
CA ALA A 243 1.55 12.81 -8.63
C ALA A 243 2.16 13.19 -9.99
N GLN A 244 1.52 14.07 -10.76
CA GLN A 244 2.04 14.54 -12.05
C GLN A 244 3.45 15.12 -11.93
N LYS A 245 3.76 15.82 -10.84
CA LYS A 245 5.08 16.43 -10.59
C LYS A 245 6.07 15.46 -9.94
N ALA A 246 5.56 14.52 -9.14
CA ALA A 246 6.36 13.62 -8.33
C ALA A 246 6.81 12.38 -9.12
N VAL A 247 5.96 11.80 -9.95
CA VAL A 247 6.21 10.55 -10.67
C VAL A 247 7.52 10.59 -11.47
N PRO A 248 7.79 11.60 -12.33
CA PRO A 248 9.04 11.66 -13.08
C PRO A 248 10.29 11.73 -12.17
N LYS A 249 10.18 12.42 -11.04
CA LYS A 249 11.28 12.58 -10.08
C LYS A 249 11.51 11.30 -9.26
N LEU A 250 10.44 10.68 -8.77
CA LEU A 250 10.52 9.41 -8.03
C LEU A 250 11.04 8.27 -8.91
N ARG A 251 10.59 8.20 -10.17
CA ARG A 251 11.08 7.24 -11.16
C ARG A 251 12.60 7.32 -11.34
N ALA A 252 13.13 8.53 -11.42
CA ALA A 252 14.56 8.80 -11.65
C ALA A 252 15.45 8.48 -10.44
N LEU A 253 14.87 8.29 -9.24
CA LEU A 253 15.65 8.03 -8.04
C LEU A 253 16.34 6.64 -8.10
N GLY A 254 17.62 6.61 -7.78
CA GLY A 254 18.35 5.37 -7.48
C GLY A 254 17.86 4.78 -6.14
N THR A 255 17.75 3.46 -6.07
CA THR A 255 17.35 2.73 -4.83
C THR A 255 18.54 2.28 -3.99
N ASN A 256 19.75 2.77 -4.27
CA ASN A 256 20.99 2.48 -3.55
C ASN A 256 21.26 0.96 -3.34
N GLY A 257 21.01 0.14 -4.37
CA GLY A 257 21.19 -1.31 -4.31
C GLY A 257 20.23 -2.08 -3.41
N ARG A 258 19.27 -1.40 -2.75
CA ARG A 258 18.27 -2.04 -1.87
C ARG A 258 17.10 -2.66 -2.62
N SER A 259 17.04 -2.47 -3.93
CA SER A 259 16.08 -3.14 -4.80
C SER A 259 16.88 -4.06 -5.73
N SER A 260 16.66 -5.36 -5.63
CA SER A 260 17.21 -6.36 -6.55
C SER A 260 16.48 -6.38 -7.90
N VAL A 261 15.85 -5.27 -8.27
CA VAL A 261 15.03 -5.13 -9.47
C VAL A 261 15.84 -4.37 -10.52
N PRO A 262 15.92 -4.84 -11.77
CA PRO A 262 16.52 -4.09 -12.87
C PRO A 262 15.80 -2.73 -13.01
N VAL A 263 16.57 -1.67 -13.15
CA VAL A 263 16.04 -0.36 -13.56
C VAL A 263 16.02 -0.36 -15.08
N ALA A 264 14.89 0.00 -15.68
CA ALA A 264 14.81 0.14 -17.14
C ALA A 264 15.82 1.19 -17.61
N ASP A 265 16.50 0.92 -18.73
CA ASP A 265 17.42 1.88 -19.32
C ASP A 265 16.64 3.17 -19.64
N ALA A 266 17.15 4.31 -19.20
CA ALA A 266 16.51 5.62 -19.36
C ALA A 266 16.30 6.05 -20.83
N ARG A 267 16.73 5.22 -21.79
CA ARG A 267 16.65 5.47 -23.22
C ARG A 267 15.37 4.97 -23.90
N GLN A 268 14.49 4.27 -23.19
CA GLN A 268 13.18 3.94 -23.74
C GLN A 268 12.24 5.14 -23.53
N GLU A 269 11.99 5.87 -24.62
CA GLU A 269 10.96 6.91 -24.66
C GLU A 269 9.60 6.31 -24.30
N PRO A 270 8.77 7.02 -23.51
CA PRO A 270 7.39 6.60 -23.28
C PRO A 270 6.71 6.56 -24.65
N LEU A 271 6.13 5.40 -24.99
CA LEU A 271 5.27 5.28 -26.15
C LEU A 271 4.16 6.33 -26.04
N ALA A 272 4.16 7.29 -26.95
CA ALA A 272 3.08 8.26 -27.07
C ALA A 272 1.75 7.51 -27.27
N LEU A 273 0.73 7.92 -26.54
CA LEU A 273 -0.65 7.48 -26.68
C LEU A 273 -1.24 8.06 -27.97
#